data_9037afc10d8bb0b566af166f2b9f2ff7
#
_entry.id   9037afc10d8bb0b566af166f2b9f2ff7
#
_cell.length_a   1.000
_cell.length_b   1.000
_cell.length_c   1.000
_cell.angle_alpha   90.00
_cell.angle_beta   90.00
_cell.angle_gamma   90.00
#
_symmetry.space_group_name_H-M   'P 1'
#
loop_
_entity.id
_entity.type
_entity.pdbx_description
1 polymer ?
#
loop_
_entity_poly.entity_id
_entity_poly.type
_entity_poly.pdbx_seq_one_letter_code
_entity_poly.pdbx_strand_id
1 'polypeptide(L)'
;GKQLPAKLASGSELRLSFPLGEDPKAATFPLRSADLRIGFRALAPESNVVVTLNGRTLFSGLPASGARFVTREFVTKPSRQPDLAEEYLHVALPNEAVIAPGQNDFRVSVVGGSKPVEVTDLEVRYDYQNDLGQIWNRVPAR
;
A
#
# COMPACT_ATOMS: atom_id res chain seq x y z
N GLY A 1 1.92 -3.23 18.72
CA GLY A 1 3.32 -3.40 18.46
C GLY A 1 3.73 -2.97 17.06
N LYS A 2 4.98 -3.13 16.78
CA LYS A 2 5.54 -2.75 15.48
C LYS A 2 5.11 -3.73 14.40
N GLN A 3 4.44 -3.24 13.36
CA GLN A 3 4.01 -4.04 12.22
C GLN A 3 4.99 -3.93 11.04
N LEU A 4 5.55 -2.75 10.80
CA LEU A 4 6.44 -2.49 9.69
C LEU A 4 7.76 -1.85 10.19
N PRO A 5 8.88 -2.08 9.50
CA PRO A 5 9.04 -2.93 8.33
C PRO A 5 8.93 -4.42 8.66
N ALA A 6 8.55 -5.21 7.68
CA ALA A 6 8.40 -6.66 7.83
C ALA A 6 8.96 -7.40 6.61
N LYS A 7 9.68 -8.48 6.85
CA LYS A 7 10.18 -9.34 5.78
C LYS A 7 9.09 -10.29 5.31
N LEU A 8 9.02 -10.49 4.01
CA LEU A 8 8.03 -11.32 3.36
C LEU A 8 8.73 -12.35 2.48
N ALA A 9 8.71 -13.59 2.89
CA ALA A 9 9.27 -14.68 2.10
C ALA A 9 8.36 -14.96 0.88
N SER A 10 8.97 -15.44 -0.21
CA SER A 10 8.22 -15.79 -1.41
C SER A 10 7.12 -16.81 -1.10
N GLY A 11 5.92 -16.52 -1.55
CA GLY A 11 4.75 -17.36 -1.30
C GLY A 11 4.05 -17.12 0.03
N SER A 12 4.63 -16.30 0.90
CA SER A 12 4.00 -15.94 2.18
C SER A 12 3.13 -14.70 2.03
N GLU A 13 2.23 -14.51 2.99
CA GLU A 13 1.33 -13.37 3.04
C GLU A 13 1.62 -12.52 4.28
N LEU A 14 1.76 -11.23 4.09
CA LEU A 14 1.81 -10.26 5.18
C LEU A 14 0.42 -9.70 5.39
N ARG A 15 -0.10 -9.81 6.60
CA ARG A 15 -1.40 -9.27 6.98
C ARG A 15 -1.21 -8.13 7.97
N LEU A 16 -1.77 -6.97 7.63
CA LEU A 16 -1.75 -5.80 8.47
C LEU A 16 -3.18 -5.35 8.76
N SER A 17 -3.43 -4.98 10.00
CA SER A 17 -4.69 -4.37 10.39
C SER A 17 -4.42 -2.93 10.78
N PHE A 18 -5.17 -2.00 10.21
CA PHE A 18 -5.01 -0.59 10.55
C PHE A 18 -6.36 0.08 10.76
N PRO A 19 -6.45 0.94 11.80
CA PRO A 19 -7.68 1.68 12.06
C PRO A 19 -7.73 2.95 11.21
N LEU A 20 -8.94 3.34 10.83
CA LEU A 20 -9.23 4.67 10.34
C LEU A 20 -10.20 5.33 11.29
N GLY A 21 -9.81 6.47 11.85
CA GLY A 21 -10.68 7.26 12.72
C GLY A 21 -11.73 8.06 11.97
N GLU A 22 -11.56 8.20 10.67
CA GLU A 22 -12.42 9.00 9.81
C GLU A 22 -13.17 8.12 8.84
N ASP A 23 -14.47 8.39 8.65
CA ASP A 23 -15.26 7.75 7.61
C ASP A 23 -15.25 8.64 6.37
N PRO A 24 -14.60 8.22 5.27
CA PRO A 24 -14.55 9.02 4.05
C PRO A 24 -15.93 9.31 3.45
N LYS A 25 -16.90 8.42 3.70
CA LYS A 25 -18.28 8.59 3.21
C LYS A 25 -19.05 9.66 3.97
N ALA A 26 -18.64 9.95 5.21
CA ALA A 26 -19.27 10.95 6.06
C ALA A 26 -18.58 12.31 5.99
N ALA A 27 -17.57 12.47 5.14
CA ALA A 27 -16.84 13.74 5.00
C ALA A 27 -17.77 14.81 4.44
N THR A 28 -17.51 16.07 4.85
CA THR A 28 -18.27 17.22 4.38
C THR A 28 -18.17 17.41 2.87
N PHE A 29 -17.01 17.08 2.31
CA PHE A 29 -16.75 17.17 0.88
C PHE A 29 -16.66 15.78 0.26
N PRO A 30 -17.16 15.59 -0.98
CA PRO A 30 -17.07 14.31 -1.65
C PRO A 30 -15.61 13.86 -1.80
N LEU A 31 -15.38 12.58 -1.62
CA LEU A 31 -14.08 11.97 -1.85
C LEU A 31 -13.84 11.91 -3.37
N ARG A 32 -12.74 12.53 -3.82
CA ARG A 32 -12.36 12.52 -5.24
C ARG A 32 -11.64 11.24 -5.60
N SER A 33 -10.65 10.87 -4.77
CA SER A 33 -9.87 9.68 -4.99
C SER A 33 -9.26 9.19 -3.68
N ALA A 34 -8.91 7.91 -3.66
CA ALA A 34 -8.12 7.33 -2.58
C ALA A 34 -7.14 6.34 -3.21
N ASP A 35 -5.94 6.22 -2.63
CA ASP A 35 -4.97 5.23 -3.05
C ASP A 35 -4.13 4.75 -1.88
N LEU A 36 -3.53 3.57 -2.08
CA LEU A 36 -2.54 3.00 -1.18
C LEU A 36 -1.15 3.28 -1.75
N ARG A 37 -0.22 3.56 -0.86
CA ARG A 37 1.19 3.65 -1.19
C ARG A 37 1.93 2.64 -0.35
N ILE A 38 2.58 1.68 -1.01
CA ILE A 38 3.26 0.56 -0.37
C ILE A 38 4.75 0.65 -0.67
N GLY A 39 5.56 0.72 0.37
CA GLY A 39 7.01 0.77 0.23
C GLY A 39 7.62 -0.62 0.27
N PHE A 40 8.58 -0.89 -0.63
CA PHE A 40 9.28 -2.16 -0.71
C PHE A 40 10.79 -1.97 -0.77
N ARG A 41 11.51 -2.96 -0.24
CA ARG A 41 12.94 -3.17 -0.52
C ARG A 41 13.12 -4.57 -1.09
N ALA A 42 14.07 -4.69 -2.01
CA ALA A 42 14.43 -5.97 -2.65
C ALA A 42 13.28 -6.62 -3.44
N LEU A 43 12.36 -5.81 -3.97
CA LEU A 43 11.30 -6.31 -4.85
C LEU A 43 11.89 -6.58 -6.23
N ALA A 44 11.91 -7.84 -6.64
CA ALA A 44 12.46 -8.21 -7.93
C ALA A 44 11.46 -7.90 -9.07
N PRO A 45 11.94 -7.52 -10.27
CA PRO A 45 11.05 -7.23 -11.40
C PRO A 45 10.15 -8.40 -11.80
N GLU A 46 10.62 -9.63 -11.60
CA GLU A 46 9.88 -10.86 -11.91
C GLU A 46 8.92 -11.29 -10.81
N SER A 47 8.88 -10.58 -9.69
CA SER A 47 8.00 -10.93 -8.58
C SER A 47 6.55 -10.61 -8.90
N ASN A 48 5.67 -11.56 -8.61
CA ASN A 48 4.24 -11.38 -8.74
C ASN A 48 3.70 -10.89 -7.41
N VAL A 49 3.06 -9.72 -7.41
CA VAL A 49 2.55 -9.07 -6.19
C VAL A 49 1.03 -9.17 -6.17
N VAL A 50 0.47 -9.57 -5.04
CA VAL A 50 -0.98 -9.57 -4.82
C VAL A 50 -1.29 -8.69 -3.63
N VAL A 51 -2.18 -7.72 -3.82
CA VAL A 51 -2.60 -6.78 -2.79
C VAL A 51 -4.11 -6.88 -2.61
N THR A 52 -4.54 -7.13 -1.38
CA THR A 52 -5.96 -7.14 -1.04
C THR A 52 -6.25 -6.18 0.11
N LEU A 53 -7.44 -5.62 0.10
CA LEU A 53 -7.94 -4.76 1.17
C LEU A 53 -9.38 -5.16 1.47
N ASN A 54 -9.63 -5.53 2.73
CA ASN A 54 -10.95 -5.96 3.20
C ASN A 54 -11.54 -7.08 2.34
N GLY A 55 -10.68 -8.03 1.95
CA GLY A 55 -11.08 -9.18 1.14
C GLY A 55 -11.20 -8.92 -0.36
N ARG A 56 -10.98 -7.69 -0.80
CA ARG A 56 -11.04 -7.34 -2.22
C ARG A 56 -9.63 -7.25 -2.80
N THR A 57 -9.40 -7.94 -3.91
CA THR A 57 -8.13 -7.86 -4.63
C THR A 57 -8.04 -6.53 -5.37
N LEU A 58 -7.02 -5.74 -5.03
CA LEU A 58 -6.76 -4.45 -5.68
C LEU A 58 -5.78 -4.59 -6.83
N PHE A 59 -4.82 -5.49 -6.69
CA PHE A 59 -3.80 -5.71 -7.71
C PHE A 59 -3.30 -7.15 -7.60
N SER A 60 -3.06 -7.76 -8.76
CA SER A 60 -2.43 -9.08 -8.86
C SER A 60 -1.64 -9.11 -10.17
N GLY A 61 -0.33 -9.24 -10.07
CA GLY A 61 0.51 -9.31 -11.26
C GLY A 61 1.93 -8.84 -11.02
N LEU A 62 2.65 -8.65 -12.12
CA LEU A 62 3.99 -8.09 -12.11
C LEU A 62 3.91 -6.56 -12.00
N PRO A 63 4.68 -5.93 -11.11
CA PRO A 63 4.66 -4.47 -10.98
C PRO A 63 5.00 -3.76 -12.29
N ALA A 64 5.83 -4.37 -13.13
CA ALA A 64 6.25 -3.80 -14.40
C ALA A 64 5.22 -3.93 -15.52
N SER A 65 4.09 -4.60 -15.28
CA SER A 65 3.12 -4.92 -16.33
C SER A 65 2.27 -3.75 -16.80
N GLY A 66 2.42 -2.56 -16.22
CA GLY A 66 1.65 -1.39 -16.60
C GLY A 66 0.17 -1.49 -16.27
N ALA A 67 -0.16 -2.13 -15.15
CA ALA A 67 -1.54 -2.26 -14.73
C ALA A 67 -2.21 -0.87 -14.60
N ARG A 68 -3.46 -0.81 -15.00
CA ARG A 68 -4.21 0.44 -15.18
C ARG A 68 -4.22 1.35 -13.96
N PHE A 69 -4.20 0.78 -12.77
CA PHE A 69 -4.35 1.55 -11.53
C PHE A 69 -3.15 1.41 -10.60
N VAL A 70 -2.01 0.98 -11.14
CA VAL A 70 -0.79 0.81 -10.36
C VAL A 70 0.32 1.63 -10.98
N THR A 71 0.93 2.49 -10.18
CA THR A 71 2.07 3.30 -10.59
C THR A 71 3.26 2.93 -9.73
N ARG A 72 4.43 2.83 -10.34
CA ARG A 72 5.69 2.58 -9.64
C ARG A 72 6.44 3.88 -9.46
N GLU A 73 7.04 4.03 -8.29
CA GLU A 73 7.90 5.16 -7.99
C GLU A 73 9.19 4.62 -7.39
N PHE A 74 10.32 4.85 -8.08
CA PHE A 74 11.62 4.46 -7.57
C PHE A 74 12.23 5.58 -6.73
N VAL A 75 12.87 5.20 -5.65
CA VAL A 75 13.60 6.16 -4.81
C VAL A 75 14.95 6.41 -5.47
N THR A 76 15.17 7.64 -5.92
CA THR A 76 16.35 8.01 -6.71
C THR A 76 17.66 8.01 -5.91
N LYS A 77 17.57 8.18 -4.59
CA LYS A 77 18.71 8.12 -3.70
C LYS A 77 18.39 7.19 -2.54
N PRO A 78 18.44 5.85 -2.76
CA PRO A 78 18.13 4.90 -1.70
C PRO A 78 19.05 5.09 -0.50
N SER A 79 18.45 5.11 0.67
CA SER A 79 19.20 5.18 1.91
C SER A 79 19.84 3.82 2.22
N ARG A 80 20.94 3.85 2.94
CA ARG A 80 21.56 2.63 3.49
C ARG A 80 20.77 2.09 4.69
N GLN A 81 19.82 2.85 5.20
CA GLN A 81 18.99 2.41 6.30
C GLN A 81 18.04 1.32 5.80
N PRO A 82 18.01 0.16 6.46
CA PRO A 82 17.27 -1.00 5.94
C PRO A 82 15.76 -0.87 6.05
N ASP A 83 15.25 0.11 6.78
CA ASP A 83 13.83 0.35 6.97
C ASP A 83 13.24 1.37 5.99
N LEU A 84 14.06 1.88 5.05
CA LEU A 84 13.58 2.81 4.04
C LEU A 84 13.33 2.10 2.71
N ALA A 85 12.25 2.50 2.03
CA ALA A 85 11.87 1.91 0.77
C ALA A 85 12.87 2.22 -0.35
N GLU A 86 13.03 1.28 -1.27
CA GLU A 86 13.72 1.49 -2.54
C GLU A 86 12.71 1.79 -3.65
N GLU A 87 11.48 1.33 -3.48
CA GLU A 87 10.43 1.46 -4.46
C GLU A 87 9.08 1.59 -3.77
N TYR A 88 8.18 2.40 -4.33
CA TYR A 88 6.78 2.47 -3.90
C TYR A 88 5.86 2.00 -5.01
N LEU A 89 4.82 1.26 -4.64
CA LEU A 89 3.68 1.02 -5.50
C LEU A 89 2.53 1.90 -5.03
N HIS A 90 1.95 2.63 -5.97
CA HIS A 90 0.72 3.40 -5.75
C HIS A 90 -0.42 2.63 -6.36
N VAL A 91 -1.35 2.16 -5.55
CA VAL A 91 -2.49 1.35 -5.98
C VAL A 91 -3.75 2.16 -5.78
N ALA A 92 -4.40 2.55 -6.87
CA ALA A 92 -5.64 3.30 -6.79
C ALA A 92 -6.77 2.44 -6.21
N LEU A 93 -7.53 3.02 -5.28
CA LEU A 93 -8.70 2.36 -4.74
C LEU A 93 -9.90 2.64 -5.65
N PRO A 94 -10.65 1.61 -6.04
CA PRO A 94 -11.70 1.78 -7.05
C PRO A 94 -12.87 2.64 -6.58
N ASN A 95 -13.13 2.65 -5.29
CA ASN A 95 -14.15 3.48 -4.67
C ASN A 95 -13.96 3.48 -3.15
N GLU A 96 -14.65 4.38 -2.47
CA GLU A 96 -14.59 4.54 -1.03
C GLU A 96 -15.15 3.33 -0.25
N ALA A 97 -15.92 2.47 -0.90
CA ALA A 97 -16.49 1.31 -0.23
C ALA A 97 -15.45 0.25 0.15
N VAL A 98 -14.25 0.34 -0.45
CA VAL A 98 -13.15 -0.59 -0.12
C VAL A 98 -12.57 -0.30 1.25
N ILE A 99 -12.67 0.95 1.70
CA ILE A 99 -12.15 1.39 3.00
C ILE A 99 -13.33 1.53 3.96
N ALA A 100 -13.17 1.03 5.17
CA ALA A 100 -14.20 1.12 6.20
C ALA A 100 -13.70 1.97 7.37
N PRO A 101 -14.60 2.68 8.08
CA PRO A 101 -14.24 3.23 9.37
C PRO A 101 -13.91 2.10 10.35
N GLY A 102 -13.04 2.36 11.31
CA GLY A 102 -12.55 1.33 12.21
C GLY A 102 -11.44 0.50 11.59
N GLN A 103 -11.41 -0.79 11.85
CA GLN A 103 -10.32 -1.66 11.43
C GLN A 103 -10.43 -2.06 9.95
N ASN A 104 -9.30 -1.97 9.25
CA ASN A 104 -9.15 -2.41 7.87
C ASN A 104 -8.13 -3.55 7.80
N ASP A 105 -8.41 -4.54 6.98
CA ASP A 105 -7.59 -5.73 6.78
C ASP A 105 -6.85 -5.61 5.44
N PHE A 106 -5.55 -5.34 5.52
CA PHE A 106 -4.67 -5.25 4.36
C PHE A 106 -3.81 -6.50 4.28
N ARG A 107 -3.70 -7.06 3.08
CA ARG A 107 -2.82 -8.20 2.84
C ARG A 107 -2.00 -7.99 1.58
N VAL A 108 -0.73 -8.40 1.66
CA VAL A 108 0.17 -8.40 0.51
C VAL A 108 0.95 -9.71 0.50
N SER A 109 1.07 -10.29 -0.69
CA SER A 109 1.93 -11.43 -0.91
C SER A 109 2.79 -11.20 -2.15
N VAL A 110 3.97 -11.81 -2.15
CA VAL A 110 4.93 -11.71 -3.26
C VAL A 110 5.41 -13.10 -3.58
N VAL A 111 5.32 -13.49 -4.84
CA VAL A 111 5.80 -14.78 -5.34
C VAL A 111 6.85 -14.53 -6.41
N GLY A 112 7.98 -15.21 -6.30
CA GLY A 112 9.11 -15.04 -7.21
C GLY A 112 10.22 -14.23 -6.56
N GLY A 113 11.34 -14.12 -7.27
CA GLY A 113 12.54 -13.52 -6.73
C GLY A 113 13.35 -14.48 -5.88
N SER A 114 14.64 -14.17 -5.72
CA SER A 114 15.60 -15.02 -5.01
C SER A 114 15.81 -14.67 -3.54
N LYS A 115 15.26 -13.53 -3.10
CA LYS A 115 15.45 -13.01 -1.74
C LYS A 115 14.10 -12.62 -1.15
N PRO A 116 13.98 -12.65 0.18
CA PRO A 116 12.80 -12.10 0.84
C PRO A 116 12.65 -10.61 0.51
N VAL A 117 11.42 -10.20 0.28
CA VAL A 117 11.05 -8.81 0.07
C VAL A 117 10.78 -8.19 1.43
N GLU A 118 11.12 -6.91 1.59
CA GLU A 118 10.77 -6.17 2.79
C GLU A 118 9.68 -5.17 2.45
N VAL A 119 8.57 -5.21 3.19
CA VAL A 119 7.54 -4.18 3.14
C VAL A 119 7.91 -3.15 4.19
N THR A 120 8.24 -1.94 3.77
CA THR A 120 8.80 -0.92 4.65
C THR A 120 7.75 -0.03 5.26
N ASP A 121 6.73 0.34 4.49
CA ASP A 121 5.69 1.24 4.95
C ASP A 121 4.44 1.11 4.11
N LEU A 122 3.32 1.54 4.69
CA LEU A 122 2.02 1.56 4.04
C LEU A 122 1.32 2.86 4.40
N GLU A 123 0.82 3.56 3.40
CA GLU A 123 0.07 4.79 3.59
C GLU A 123 -1.24 4.73 2.80
N VAL A 124 -2.27 5.36 3.34
CA VAL A 124 -3.55 5.58 2.64
C VAL A 124 -3.71 7.07 2.44
N ARG A 125 -3.92 7.46 1.19
CA ARG A 125 -4.13 8.85 0.83
C ARG A 125 -5.57 9.08 0.41
N TYR A 126 -6.16 10.16 0.93
CA TYR A 126 -7.48 10.66 0.52
C TYR A 126 -7.32 12.01 -0.17
N ASP A 127 -8.08 12.21 -1.23
CA ASP A 127 -8.14 13.47 -1.96
C ASP A 127 -9.61 13.89 -2.07
N TYR A 128 -9.94 15.01 -1.44
CA TYR A 128 -11.30 15.54 -1.44
C TYR A 128 -11.45 16.68 -2.45
N GLN A 129 -12.68 16.93 -2.88
CA GLN A 129 -12.97 17.91 -3.94
C GLN A 129 -12.87 19.37 -3.52
N ASN A 130 -12.60 19.66 -2.26
CA ASN A 130 -12.56 21.01 -1.73
C ASN A 130 -11.20 21.72 -1.87
N ASP A 131 -10.22 21.07 -2.47
CA ASP A 131 -8.87 21.57 -2.67
C ASP A 131 -8.12 21.97 -1.39
N LEU A 132 -8.53 21.47 -0.24
CA LEU A 132 -7.80 21.64 1.02
C LEU A 132 -6.56 20.76 1.10
N GLY A 133 -6.21 20.12 -0.01
CA GLY A 133 -5.06 19.28 -0.10
C GLY A 133 -5.38 17.80 0.16
N GLN A 134 -4.32 17.03 0.21
CA GLN A 134 -4.41 15.58 0.38
C GLN A 134 -4.19 15.22 1.84
N ILE A 135 -4.97 14.26 2.32
CA ILE A 135 -4.82 13.74 3.67
C ILE A 135 -4.15 12.38 3.59
N TRP A 136 -3.01 12.25 4.24
CA TRP A 136 -2.26 11.01 4.33
C TRP A 136 -2.49 10.35 5.68
N ASN A 137 -2.92 9.09 5.65
CA ASN A 137 -3.06 8.27 6.84
C ASN A 137 -2.02 7.17 6.79
N ARG A 138 -0.96 7.33 7.58
CA ARG A 138 0.13 6.36 7.63
C ARG A 138 -0.20 5.24 8.61
N VAL A 139 -0.03 4.01 8.17
CA VAL A 139 -0.14 2.86 9.05
C VAL A 139 1.04 2.89 10.04
N PRO A 140 0.78 2.80 11.36
CA PRO A 140 1.85 2.86 12.34
C PRO A 140 2.88 1.76 12.12
N ALA A 141 4.16 2.15 12.09
CA ALA A 141 5.28 1.21 12.01
C ALA A 141 5.62 0.61 13.37
N ARG A 142 5.06 1.16 14.44
CA ARG A 142 5.38 0.75 15.81
C ARG A 142 4.14 0.72 16.68
#